data_02bdc32a1df7806cc52fc22b57e6eec8
#
_entry.id   02bdc32a1df7806cc52fc22b57e6eec8
#
_cell.length_a   1.000
_cell.length_b   1.000
_cell.length_c   1.000
_cell.angle_alpha   90.00
_cell.angle_beta   90.00
_cell.angle_gamma   90.00
#
_symmetry.space_group_name_H-M   'P 1'
#
loop_
_entity.id
_entity.type
_entity.pdbx_description
1 polymer ?
#
loop_
_entity_poly.entity_id
_entity_poly.type
_entity_poly.pdbx_seq_one_letter_code
_entity_poly.pdbx_strand_id
1 'polypeptide(L)'
;MYRRVMGGLLAVACVVGAGAARAQEQTKMVGGAAMYPSKDIVANAMNSKDHTTLVAAVKAAGLVETLQGKGPFTVFAPTNAAFAKLPAGTVDNLLKAENKDTLKKVLTYHVVAGRHDAQALMAKAKRSDGKAVLATVSGGKLWVILTGDTLSLRDGKGMDAAITTADVAQSNGVIHVIDTVVMGK
;
A
#
# COMPACT_ATOMS: atom_id res chain seq x y z
N MET A 1 38.12 -63.36 -37.82
CA MET A 1 37.88 -62.34 -38.83
C MET A 1 37.48 -61.05 -38.19
N TYR A 2 38.30 -60.08 -38.31
CA TYR A 2 38.16 -58.72 -37.83
C TYR A 2 37.01 -57.98 -38.48
N ARG A 3 36.22 -57.16 -37.71
CA ARG A 3 35.77 -55.85 -38.18
C ARG A 3 35.47 -54.92 -36.98
N ARG A 4 36.41 -53.99 -36.85
CA ARG A 4 36.24 -52.72 -36.10
C ARG A 4 35.16 -51.88 -36.78
N VAL A 5 34.26 -51.26 -36.00
CA VAL A 5 33.58 -50.02 -36.40
C VAL A 5 33.74 -49.03 -35.29
N MET A 6 34.53 -48.03 -35.61
CA MET A 6 34.61 -46.72 -34.92
C MET A 6 33.28 -45.98 -35.06
N GLY A 7 32.96 -45.19 -34.13
CA GLY A 7 32.07 -44.12 -34.47
C GLY A 7 31.40 -43.44 -33.31
N GLY A 8 31.84 -42.29 -33.01
CA GLY A 8 30.97 -41.19 -32.72
C GLY A 8 30.73 -40.84 -31.24
N LEU A 9 31.69 -40.17 -30.67
CA LEU A 9 31.48 -39.34 -29.50
C LEU A 9 30.61 -38.11 -29.89
N LEU A 10 29.33 -38.13 -29.63
CA LEU A 10 28.50 -36.92 -29.72
C LEU A 10 28.58 -36.20 -28.37
N ALA A 11 29.39 -35.18 -28.31
CA ALA A 11 29.40 -34.22 -27.21
C ALA A 11 28.13 -33.37 -27.31
N VAL A 12 27.15 -33.67 -26.49
CA VAL A 12 26.00 -32.79 -26.26
C VAL A 12 26.48 -31.66 -25.34
N ALA A 13 26.79 -30.53 -25.92
CA ALA A 13 27.01 -29.29 -25.19
C ALA A 13 25.70 -28.85 -24.59
N CYS A 14 25.51 -29.13 -23.28
CA CYS A 14 24.47 -28.49 -22.49
C CYS A 14 24.81 -27.00 -22.38
N VAL A 15 24.20 -26.19 -23.25
CA VAL A 15 24.10 -24.75 -23.04
C VAL A 15 23.16 -24.53 -21.82
N VAL A 16 23.76 -24.39 -20.66
CA VAL A 16 23.06 -23.87 -19.47
C VAL A 16 22.81 -22.41 -19.75
N GLY A 17 21.67 -22.14 -20.39
CA GLY A 17 21.13 -20.79 -20.44
C GLY A 17 20.82 -20.33 -19.02
N ALA A 18 21.66 -19.47 -18.47
CA ALA A 18 21.35 -18.72 -17.28
C ALA A 18 20.15 -17.80 -17.61
N GLY A 19 18.96 -18.36 -17.51
CA GLY A 19 17.73 -17.60 -17.44
C GLY A 19 17.78 -16.76 -16.19
N ALA A 20 18.15 -15.49 -16.32
CA ALA A 20 17.89 -14.51 -15.27
C ALA A 20 16.41 -14.61 -14.94
N ALA A 21 16.09 -15.22 -13.79
CA ALA A 21 14.77 -15.18 -13.21
C ALA A 21 14.47 -13.69 -12.95
N ARG A 22 13.83 -13.03 -13.91
CA ARG A 22 13.15 -11.78 -13.67
C ARG A 22 12.12 -12.13 -12.60
N ALA A 23 12.36 -11.65 -11.38
CA ALA A 23 11.35 -11.65 -10.35
C ALA A 23 10.11 -11.01 -10.99
N GLN A 24 9.07 -11.82 -11.21
CA GLN A 24 7.79 -11.32 -11.71
C GLN A 24 7.36 -10.25 -10.74
N GLU A 25 7.34 -9.01 -11.18
CA GLU A 25 6.76 -7.91 -10.42
C GLU A 25 5.32 -8.33 -10.12
N GLN A 26 5.04 -8.66 -8.87
CA GLN A 26 3.71 -9.06 -8.43
C GLN A 26 2.82 -7.82 -8.45
N THR A 27 2.25 -7.55 -9.60
CA THR A 27 1.26 -6.48 -9.75
C THR A 27 -0.03 -6.89 -9.06
N LYS A 28 -0.58 -5.99 -8.25
CA LYS A 28 -1.93 -6.15 -7.68
C LYS A 28 -2.90 -5.23 -8.40
N MET A 29 -4.08 -5.75 -8.70
CA MET A 29 -5.16 -4.95 -9.27
C MET A 29 -5.88 -4.21 -8.16
N VAL A 30 -5.97 -2.89 -8.27
CA VAL A 30 -6.69 -2.02 -7.33
C VAL A 30 -7.46 -0.97 -8.12
N GLY A 31 -8.78 -0.93 -7.93
CA GLY A 31 -9.63 0.02 -8.64
C GLY A 31 -9.58 -0.11 -10.16
N GLY A 32 -9.48 -1.35 -10.65
CA GLY A 32 -9.40 -1.63 -12.09
C GLY A 32 -8.07 -1.28 -12.75
N ALA A 33 -7.05 -0.89 -11.97
CA ALA A 33 -5.71 -0.60 -12.48
C ALA A 33 -4.66 -1.50 -11.86
N ALA A 34 -3.66 -1.88 -12.64
CA ALA A 34 -2.50 -2.61 -12.16
C ALA A 34 -1.56 -1.67 -11.39
N MET A 35 -1.22 -2.05 -10.16
CA MET A 35 -0.25 -1.37 -9.33
C MET A 35 1.11 -2.02 -9.51
N TYR A 36 2.08 -1.26 -9.94
CA TYR A 36 3.43 -1.73 -10.24
C TYR A 36 4.38 -1.45 -9.08
N PRO A 37 5.09 -2.45 -8.55
CA PRO A 37 6.08 -2.25 -7.49
C PRO A 37 7.23 -1.32 -7.88
N SER A 38 7.47 -1.13 -9.17
CA SER A 38 8.47 -0.20 -9.72
C SER A 38 8.05 1.28 -9.70
N LYS A 39 6.75 1.56 -9.50
CA LYS A 39 6.21 2.91 -9.40
C LYS A 39 6.04 3.34 -7.95
N ASP A 40 6.11 4.64 -7.71
CA ASP A 40 5.84 5.21 -6.39
C ASP A 40 4.33 5.19 -6.03
N ILE A 41 4.05 5.46 -4.76
CA ILE A 41 2.70 5.45 -4.19
C ILE A 41 1.75 6.38 -4.96
N VAL A 42 2.21 7.58 -5.32
CA VAL A 42 1.37 8.59 -5.99
C VAL A 42 1.11 8.19 -7.44
N ALA A 43 2.15 7.74 -8.16
CA ALA A 43 2.02 7.32 -9.56
C ALA A 43 1.06 6.15 -9.73
N ASN A 44 1.06 5.20 -8.80
CA ASN A 44 0.11 4.09 -8.82
C ASN A 44 -1.30 4.53 -8.41
N ALA A 45 -1.44 5.34 -7.35
CA ALA A 45 -2.73 5.84 -6.91
C ALA A 45 -3.45 6.64 -8.00
N MET A 46 -2.70 7.42 -8.80
CA MET A 46 -3.26 8.19 -9.92
C MET A 46 -3.88 7.32 -11.02
N ASN A 47 -3.43 6.09 -11.17
CA ASN A 47 -3.98 5.15 -12.15
C ASN A 47 -5.24 4.43 -11.64
N SER A 48 -5.50 4.46 -10.34
CA SER A 48 -6.64 3.78 -9.73
C SER A 48 -7.91 4.61 -9.80
N LYS A 49 -8.96 4.04 -10.37
CA LYS A 49 -10.28 4.67 -10.43
C LYS A 49 -10.96 4.80 -9.06
N ASP A 50 -10.57 3.96 -8.10
CA ASP A 50 -11.13 3.94 -6.74
C ASP A 50 -10.48 4.95 -5.80
N HIS A 51 -9.39 5.63 -6.22
CA HIS A 51 -8.63 6.55 -5.38
C HIS A 51 -8.58 7.98 -5.96
N THR A 52 -9.50 8.33 -6.85
CA THR A 52 -9.54 9.67 -7.48
C THR A 52 -9.71 10.79 -6.46
N THR A 53 -10.58 10.60 -5.46
CA THR A 53 -10.79 11.55 -4.37
C THR A 53 -9.55 11.69 -3.50
N LEU A 54 -8.88 10.57 -3.16
CA LEU A 54 -7.63 10.59 -2.42
C LEU A 54 -6.54 11.36 -3.16
N VAL A 55 -6.38 11.12 -4.46
CA VAL A 55 -5.39 11.81 -5.30
C VAL A 55 -5.68 13.31 -5.36
N ALA A 56 -6.94 13.70 -5.51
CA ALA A 56 -7.34 15.12 -5.48
C ALA A 56 -7.00 15.75 -4.13
N ALA A 57 -7.27 15.05 -3.03
CA ALA A 57 -6.95 15.50 -1.67
C ALA A 57 -5.43 15.66 -1.46
N VAL A 58 -4.63 14.70 -1.91
CA VAL A 58 -3.16 14.75 -1.80
C VAL A 58 -2.59 15.93 -2.60
N LYS A 59 -3.13 16.19 -3.79
CA LYS A 59 -2.74 17.37 -4.61
C LYS A 59 -3.14 18.67 -3.95
N ALA A 60 -4.37 18.80 -3.46
CA ALA A 60 -4.86 19.98 -2.75
C ALA A 60 -4.06 20.28 -1.48
N ALA A 61 -3.65 19.25 -0.74
CA ALA A 61 -2.82 19.36 0.44
C ALA A 61 -1.35 19.72 0.13
N GLY A 62 -0.90 19.55 -1.12
CA GLY A 62 0.50 19.73 -1.50
C GLY A 62 1.43 18.65 -0.96
N LEU A 63 0.92 17.43 -0.74
CA LEU A 63 1.66 16.29 -0.18
C LEU A 63 2.24 15.36 -1.26
N VAL A 64 2.08 15.68 -2.53
CA VAL A 64 2.57 14.85 -3.65
C VAL A 64 4.06 14.58 -3.51
N GLU A 65 4.88 15.62 -3.38
CA GLU A 65 6.34 15.51 -3.24
C GLU A 65 6.75 14.75 -1.97
N THR A 66 6.02 14.95 -0.87
CA THR A 66 6.27 14.25 0.39
C THR A 66 6.05 12.75 0.24
N LEU A 67 4.99 12.34 -0.45
CA LEU A 67 4.66 10.93 -0.70
C LEU A 67 5.47 10.29 -1.84
N GLN A 68 6.11 11.10 -2.68
CA GLN A 68 7.09 10.67 -3.68
C GLN A 68 8.51 10.58 -3.12
N GLY A 69 8.72 11.06 -1.89
CA GLY A 69 10.01 11.05 -1.22
C GLY A 69 10.57 9.64 -1.03
N LYS A 70 11.83 9.60 -0.60
CA LYS A 70 12.57 8.36 -0.32
C LYS A 70 12.03 7.67 0.94
N GLY A 71 10.89 6.96 0.84
CA GLY A 71 10.33 6.19 1.96
C GLY A 71 11.37 5.37 2.74
N PRO A 72 11.01 4.28 3.36
CA PRO A 72 9.75 3.57 3.15
C PRO A 72 8.55 4.19 3.90
N PHE A 73 7.40 4.17 3.23
CA PHE A 73 6.13 4.59 3.82
C PHE A 73 5.12 3.45 3.78
N THR A 74 4.22 3.44 4.75
CA THR A 74 3.00 2.63 4.71
C THR A 74 1.81 3.58 4.61
N VAL A 75 1.06 3.47 3.54
CA VAL A 75 -0.10 4.33 3.27
C VAL A 75 -1.38 3.51 3.36
N PHE A 76 -2.28 3.94 4.22
CA PHE A 76 -3.64 3.41 4.29
C PHE A 76 -4.52 4.24 3.37
N ALA A 77 -4.81 3.72 2.16
CA ALA A 77 -5.50 4.43 1.10
C ALA A 77 -7.02 4.18 1.17
N PRO A 78 -7.81 5.17 1.59
CA PRO A 78 -9.27 5.06 1.54
C PRO A 78 -9.76 5.15 0.10
N THR A 79 -10.74 4.30 -0.24
CA THR A 79 -11.42 4.33 -1.54
C THR A 79 -12.39 5.52 -1.66
N ASN A 80 -12.83 5.82 -2.89
CA ASN A 80 -13.90 6.80 -3.11
C ASN A 80 -15.15 6.45 -2.29
N ALA A 81 -15.49 5.16 -2.18
CA ALA A 81 -16.58 4.68 -1.33
C ALA A 81 -16.35 4.97 0.16
N ALA A 82 -15.09 4.93 0.62
CA ALA A 82 -14.75 5.32 2.00
C ALA A 82 -15.01 6.80 2.25
N PHE A 83 -14.68 7.66 1.30
CA PHE A 83 -15.02 9.10 1.38
C PHE A 83 -16.52 9.35 1.32
N ALA A 84 -17.27 8.56 0.56
CA ALA A 84 -18.73 8.67 0.49
C ALA A 84 -19.45 8.33 1.81
N LYS A 85 -18.80 7.58 2.71
CA LYS A 85 -19.31 7.30 4.06
C LYS A 85 -19.23 8.53 5.00
N LEU A 86 -18.43 9.53 4.65
CA LEU A 86 -18.36 10.76 5.43
C LEU A 86 -19.65 11.58 5.27
N PRO A 87 -20.01 12.41 6.27
CA PRO A 87 -21.16 13.30 6.15
C PRO A 87 -21.09 14.16 4.89
N ALA A 88 -22.22 14.39 4.26
CA ALA A 88 -22.31 15.19 3.04
C ALA A 88 -21.64 16.55 3.22
N GLY A 89 -20.84 16.96 2.23
CA GLY A 89 -20.08 18.21 2.25
C GLY A 89 -18.77 18.16 3.06
N THR A 90 -18.48 17.10 3.80
CA THR A 90 -17.22 17.00 4.57
C THR A 90 -16.01 16.96 3.64
N VAL A 91 -16.08 16.18 2.57
CA VAL A 91 -14.99 16.09 1.57
C VAL A 91 -14.78 17.43 0.89
N ASP A 92 -15.86 18.07 0.43
CA ASP A 92 -15.80 19.38 -0.23
C ASP A 92 -15.24 20.44 0.70
N ASN A 93 -15.63 20.41 1.98
CA ASN A 93 -15.07 21.31 2.98
C ASN A 93 -13.58 21.07 3.23
N LEU A 94 -13.14 19.82 3.29
CA LEU A 94 -11.72 19.47 3.46
C LEU A 94 -10.87 19.87 2.25
N LEU A 95 -11.44 19.87 1.06
CA LEU A 95 -10.74 20.26 -0.17
C LEU A 95 -10.61 21.79 -0.35
N LYS A 96 -11.35 22.59 0.45
CA LYS A 96 -11.22 24.04 0.42
C LYS A 96 -9.84 24.50 0.89
N ALA A 97 -9.35 25.56 0.28
CA ALA A 97 -8.04 26.16 0.62
C ALA A 97 -7.92 26.53 2.11
N GLU A 98 -9.03 26.97 2.71
CA GLU A 98 -9.14 27.33 4.14
C GLU A 98 -8.84 26.15 5.07
N ASN A 99 -9.14 24.92 4.62
CA ASN A 99 -9.01 23.69 5.40
C ASN A 99 -7.78 22.87 5.02
N LYS A 100 -6.86 23.43 4.27
CA LYS A 100 -5.66 22.74 3.77
C LYS A 100 -4.83 22.09 4.90
N ASP A 101 -4.70 22.75 6.04
CA ASP A 101 -3.95 22.21 7.18
C ASP A 101 -4.68 21.06 7.85
N THR A 102 -6.00 21.12 7.93
CA THR A 102 -6.84 20.01 8.40
C THR A 102 -6.74 18.82 7.44
N LEU A 103 -6.79 19.08 6.14
CA LEU A 103 -6.62 18.07 5.10
C LEU A 103 -5.24 17.40 5.19
N LYS A 104 -4.17 18.18 5.37
CA LYS A 104 -2.82 17.67 5.61
C LYS A 104 -2.76 16.76 6.83
N LYS A 105 -3.34 17.15 7.95
CA LYS A 105 -3.39 16.35 9.17
C LYS A 105 -4.11 15.02 8.93
N VAL A 106 -5.26 15.04 8.26
CA VAL A 106 -6.01 13.83 7.93
C VAL A 106 -5.20 12.92 7.01
N LEU A 107 -4.61 13.46 5.95
CA LEU A 107 -3.82 12.65 5.01
C LEU A 107 -2.54 12.09 5.65
N THR A 108 -1.81 12.89 6.43
CA THR A 108 -0.62 12.41 7.15
C THR A 108 -0.96 11.44 8.28
N TYR A 109 -2.21 11.44 8.77
CA TYR A 109 -2.71 10.43 9.70
C TYR A 109 -2.87 9.05 9.04
N HIS A 110 -3.11 9.01 7.72
CA HIS A 110 -3.15 7.78 6.93
C HIS A 110 -1.77 7.26 6.52
N VAL A 111 -0.70 8.00 6.83
CA VAL A 111 0.66 7.65 6.48
C VAL A 111 1.43 7.28 7.74
N VAL A 112 2.07 6.13 7.70
CA VAL A 112 2.96 5.64 8.76
C VAL A 112 4.37 5.55 8.21
N ALA A 113 5.35 6.02 8.97
CA ALA A 113 6.75 5.88 8.63
C ALA A 113 7.20 4.41 8.75
N GLY A 114 7.98 3.94 7.79
CA GLY A 114 8.42 2.57 7.70
C GLY A 114 7.53 1.70 6.81
N ARG A 115 8.09 0.56 6.38
CA ARG A 115 7.36 -0.45 5.61
C ARG A 115 6.73 -1.45 6.56
N HIS A 116 5.43 -1.49 6.59
CA HIS A 116 4.64 -2.44 7.38
C HIS A 116 3.72 -3.21 6.43
N ASP A 117 4.14 -4.39 6.00
CA ASP A 117 3.27 -5.31 5.28
C ASP A 117 2.25 -5.99 6.23
N ALA A 118 1.25 -6.64 5.66
CA ALA A 118 0.19 -7.28 6.44
C ALA A 118 0.76 -8.31 7.42
N GLN A 119 1.77 -9.06 7.02
CA GLN A 119 2.41 -10.06 7.87
C GLN A 119 3.10 -9.41 9.08
N ALA A 120 3.81 -8.31 8.88
CA ALA A 120 4.43 -7.54 9.96
C ALA A 120 3.38 -6.92 10.88
N LEU A 121 2.27 -6.40 10.33
CA LEU A 121 1.15 -5.87 11.11
C LEU A 121 0.47 -6.95 11.94
N MET A 122 0.21 -8.13 11.37
CA MET A 122 -0.34 -9.28 12.09
C MET A 122 0.59 -9.75 13.20
N ALA A 123 1.90 -9.88 12.91
CA ALA A 123 2.88 -10.29 13.92
C ALA A 123 2.96 -9.28 15.07
N LYS A 124 2.88 -7.99 14.76
CA LYS A 124 2.87 -6.91 15.75
C LYS A 124 1.61 -6.95 16.61
N ALA A 125 0.44 -7.15 15.99
CA ALA A 125 -0.83 -7.26 16.70
C ALA A 125 -0.87 -8.51 17.59
N LYS A 126 -0.42 -9.68 17.08
CA LYS A 126 -0.35 -10.94 17.87
C LYS A 126 0.50 -10.82 19.14
N ARG A 127 1.59 -10.02 19.09
CA ARG A 127 2.45 -9.78 20.27
C ARG A 127 1.82 -8.86 21.33
N SER A 128 0.71 -8.23 21.01
CA SER A 128 0.06 -7.19 21.84
C SER A 128 -1.44 -7.44 21.94
N ASP A 129 -1.85 -8.66 22.26
CA ASP A 129 -3.25 -9.09 22.48
C ASP A 129 -4.22 -8.66 21.34
N GLY A 130 -3.77 -8.84 20.11
CA GLY A 130 -4.57 -8.51 18.92
C GLY A 130 -4.60 -7.02 18.56
N LYS A 131 -3.86 -6.15 19.26
CA LYS A 131 -3.82 -4.71 19.00
C LYS A 131 -2.40 -4.21 18.89
N ALA A 132 -2.03 -3.65 17.75
CA ALA A 132 -0.76 -2.96 17.58
C ALA A 132 -0.98 -1.45 17.45
N VAL A 133 -0.04 -0.65 17.96
CA VAL A 133 -0.06 0.79 17.79
C VAL A 133 0.97 1.20 16.75
N LEU A 134 0.56 2.03 15.81
CA LEU A 134 1.41 2.65 14.82
C LEU A 134 1.45 4.16 15.06
N ALA A 135 2.64 4.74 14.98
CA ALA A 135 2.81 6.19 14.96
C ALA A 135 2.62 6.70 13.54
N THR A 136 1.69 7.60 13.34
CA THR A 136 1.44 8.22 12.04
C THR A 136 2.37 9.41 11.83
N VAL A 137 2.57 9.81 10.57
CA VAL A 137 3.39 10.98 10.22
C VAL A 137 2.82 12.27 10.81
N SER A 138 1.50 12.32 11.06
CA SER A 138 0.87 13.45 11.76
C SER A 138 1.17 13.52 13.26
N GLY A 139 1.88 12.53 13.82
CA GLY A 139 2.14 12.39 15.26
C GLY A 139 1.00 11.70 16.03
N GLY A 140 -0.07 11.31 15.34
CA GLY A 140 -1.19 10.59 15.94
C GLY A 140 -0.90 9.10 16.11
N LYS A 141 -1.75 8.43 16.88
CA LYS A 141 -1.72 6.97 17.06
C LYS A 141 -2.82 6.33 16.22
N LEU A 142 -2.46 5.29 15.48
CA LEU A 142 -3.37 4.45 14.72
C LEU A 142 -3.24 3.03 15.27
N TRP A 143 -4.36 2.41 15.60
CA TRP A 143 -4.37 1.04 16.11
C TRP A 143 -4.66 0.08 14.98
N VAL A 144 -3.86 -0.96 14.87
CA VAL A 144 -4.12 -2.12 14.03
C VAL A 144 -4.74 -3.18 14.92
N ILE A 145 -5.93 -3.62 14.55
CA ILE A 145 -6.68 -4.65 15.27
C ILE A 145 -6.70 -5.92 14.43
N LEU A 146 -6.32 -7.02 15.06
CA LEU A 146 -6.39 -8.34 14.47
C LEU A 146 -7.56 -9.11 15.07
N THR A 147 -8.53 -9.48 14.24
CA THR A 147 -9.67 -10.31 14.63
C THR A 147 -9.65 -11.57 13.79
N GLY A 148 -9.25 -12.69 14.39
CA GLY A 148 -8.92 -13.90 13.63
C GLY A 148 -7.75 -13.62 12.68
N ASP A 149 -7.99 -13.76 11.38
CA ASP A 149 -7.00 -13.46 10.34
C ASP A 149 -7.29 -12.13 9.62
N THR A 150 -8.24 -11.35 10.10
CA THR A 150 -8.63 -10.08 9.49
C THR A 150 -7.97 -8.92 10.20
N LEU A 151 -7.31 -8.06 9.42
CA LEU A 151 -6.74 -6.80 9.90
C LEU A 151 -7.73 -5.67 9.69
N SER A 152 -7.94 -4.88 10.72
CA SER A 152 -8.64 -3.60 10.66
C SER A 152 -7.83 -2.51 11.36
N LEU A 153 -8.17 -1.28 11.05
CA LEU A 153 -7.60 -0.10 11.70
C LEU A 153 -8.64 0.50 12.63
N ARG A 154 -8.18 1.06 13.74
CA ARG A 154 -9.02 1.88 14.62
C ARG A 154 -8.34 3.22 14.84
N ASP A 155 -9.09 4.29 14.68
CA ASP A 155 -8.59 5.63 14.88
C ASP A 155 -8.74 6.11 16.35
N GLY A 156 -8.26 7.33 16.62
CA GLY A 156 -8.35 7.93 17.95
C GLY A 156 -9.76 8.29 18.39
N LYS A 157 -10.75 8.22 17.49
CA LYS A 157 -12.17 8.42 17.76
C LYS A 157 -12.93 7.11 17.96
N GLY A 158 -12.26 5.97 17.77
CA GLY A 158 -12.86 4.65 17.88
C GLY A 158 -13.54 4.15 16.60
N MET A 159 -13.34 4.83 15.47
CA MET A 159 -13.83 4.36 14.17
C MET A 159 -12.96 3.24 13.63
N ASP A 160 -13.60 2.18 13.16
CA ASP A 160 -12.94 1.04 12.54
C ASP A 160 -12.96 1.17 11.01
N ALA A 161 -11.82 0.85 10.40
CA ALA A 161 -11.66 0.76 8.95
C ALA A 161 -11.13 -0.63 8.59
N ALA A 162 -11.84 -1.36 7.76
CA ALA A 162 -11.38 -2.66 7.30
C ALA A 162 -10.32 -2.50 6.21
N ILE A 163 -9.27 -3.34 6.26
CA ILE A 163 -8.28 -3.44 5.18
C ILE A 163 -8.86 -4.41 4.12
N THR A 164 -9.24 -3.87 2.98
CA THR A 164 -9.85 -4.64 1.89
C THR A 164 -8.80 -5.26 0.97
N THR A 165 -7.70 -4.56 0.73
CA THR A 165 -6.56 -5.06 -0.05
C THR A 165 -5.27 -4.68 0.67
N ALA A 166 -4.53 -5.68 1.10
CA ALA A 166 -3.25 -5.48 1.79
C ALA A 166 -2.06 -5.68 0.83
N ASP A 167 -0.89 -5.21 1.24
CA ASP A 167 0.41 -5.49 0.60
C ASP A 167 0.47 -5.12 -0.90
N VAL A 168 -0.01 -3.94 -1.24
CA VAL A 168 0.21 -3.37 -2.58
C VAL A 168 1.59 -2.72 -2.58
N ALA A 169 2.60 -3.45 -3.05
CA ALA A 169 3.99 -3.01 -3.05
C ALA A 169 4.21 -1.82 -3.99
N GLN A 170 5.03 -0.88 -3.53
CA GLN A 170 5.44 0.33 -4.25
C GLN A 170 6.95 0.48 -4.15
N SER A 171 7.55 1.27 -5.05
CA SER A 171 9.00 1.52 -5.02
C SER A 171 9.47 2.23 -3.72
N ASN A 172 8.62 3.06 -3.15
CA ASN A 172 8.91 3.82 -1.93
C ASN A 172 8.04 3.42 -0.72
N GLY A 173 7.37 2.26 -0.77
CA GLY A 173 6.58 1.80 0.38
C GLY A 173 5.57 0.70 0.07
N VAL A 174 4.50 0.68 0.83
CA VAL A 174 3.37 -0.25 0.67
C VAL A 174 2.05 0.49 0.88
N ILE A 175 1.04 0.12 0.10
CA ILE A 175 -0.33 0.62 0.25
C ILE A 175 -1.20 -0.50 0.81
N HIS A 176 -2.05 -0.15 1.77
CA HIS A 176 -3.18 -0.95 2.23
C HIS A 176 -4.46 -0.19 1.92
N VAL A 177 -5.34 -0.79 1.15
CA VAL A 177 -6.63 -0.19 0.79
C VAL A 177 -7.60 -0.38 1.93
N ILE A 178 -8.27 0.69 2.34
CA ILE A 178 -9.25 0.69 3.42
C ILE A 178 -10.62 1.18 2.95
N ASP A 179 -11.66 0.69 3.60
CA ASP A 179 -13.06 0.98 3.27
C ASP A 179 -13.67 2.17 4.03
N THR A 180 -12.91 2.76 4.93
CA THR A 180 -13.36 3.88 5.78
C THR A 180 -12.21 4.86 6.00
N VAL A 181 -12.50 6.15 5.95
CA VAL A 181 -11.52 7.21 6.23
C VAL A 181 -11.30 7.29 7.75
N VAL A 182 -10.06 7.13 8.19
CA VAL A 182 -9.69 7.30 9.60
C VAL A 182 -9.34 8.75 9.89
N MET A 183 -9.89 9.27 10.98
CA MET A 183 -9.64 10.65 11.39
C MET A 183 -8.99 10.63 12.76
N GLY A 184 -7.82 11.24 12.88
CA GLY A 184 -7.20 11.49 14.17
C GLY A 184 -8.08 12.37 15.07
N LYS A 185 -7.74 12.42 16.37
CA LYS A 185 -8.31 13.41 17.30
C LYS A 185 -7.86 14.81 16.93
#